data_4e0d990e41ed44ab3b006bad70472a1b
#
_entry.id   4e0d990e41ed44ab3b006bad70472a1b
#
_cell.length_a   1.000
_cell.length_b   1.000
_cell.length_c   1.000
_cell.angle_alpha   90.00
_cell.angle_beta   90.00
_cell.angle_gamma   90.00
#
_symmetry.space_group_name_H-M   'P 1'
#
loop_
_entity.id
_entity.type
_entity.pdbx_description
1 polymer ?
#
loop_
_entity_poly.entity_id
_entity_poly.type
_entity_poly.pdbx_seq_one_letter_code
_entity_poly.pdbx_strand_id
1 'polypeptide(L)'
;MKGAYEALSIARQAGIRIGSGSDVLGAHQRKKAFELGYKSKVMPAMEVLIATTKTNAEIIGMQNELGTVETGKLADLLLVDGNPLDDLSILADRGRIHMVIQGGTIVADRRP
;
A
#
# COMPACT_ATOMS: atom_id res chain seq x y z
N MET A 1 5.94 -16.49 11.41
CA MET A 1 6.16 -15.59 10.28
C MET A 1 7.12 -16.12 9.23
N LYS A 2 8.03 -17.04 9.61
CA LYS A 2 8.98 -17.61 8.65
C LYS A 2 8.29 -18.26 7.44
N GLY A 3 7.23 -19.05 7.67
CA GLY A 3 6.48 -19.69 6.58
C GLY A 3 5.81 -18.69 5.64
N ALA A 4 5.35 -17.56 6.17
CA ALA A 4 4.72 -16.51 5.36
C ALA A 4 5.75 -15.84 4.43
N TYR A 5 6.96 -15.61 4.90
CA TYR A 5 8.02 -15.04 4.07
C TYR A 5 8.45 -16.03 2.98
N GLU A 6 8.54 -17.31 3.31
CA GLU A 6 8.88 -18.35 2.34
C GLU A 6 7.81 -18.45 1.24
N ALA A 7 6.53 -18.44 1.60
CA ALA A 7 5.43 -18.48 0.65
C ALA A 7 5.44 -17.26 -0.27
N LEU A 8 5.66 -16.08 0.28
CA LEU A 8 5.73 -14.84 -0.50
C LEU A 8 6.91 -14.87 -1.46
N SER A 9 8.07 -15.35 -1.01
CA SER A 9 9.26 -15.48 -1.83
C SER A 9 9.05 -16.45 -2.99
N ILE A 10 8.41 -17.58 -2.73
CA ILE A 10 8.09 -18.58 -3.77
C ILE A 10 7.14 -17.98 -4.80
N ALA A 11 6.08 -17.31 -4.35
CA ALA A 11 5.12 -16.68 -5.25
C ALA A 11 5.79 -15.62 -6.13
N ARG A 12 6.67 -14.82 -5.54
CA ARG A 12 7.42 -13.79 -6.27
C ARG A 12 8.33 -14.40 -7.34
N GLN A 13 9.07 -15.46 -6.99
CA GLN A 13 9.95 -16.15 -7.93
C GLN A 13 9.19 -16.81 -9.07
N ALA A 14 7.98 -17.30 -8.79
CA ALA A 14 7.11 -17.92 -9.79
C ALA A 14 6.44 -16.90 -10.72
N GLY A 15 6.61 -15.61 -10.50
CA GLY A 15 5.99 -14.57 -11.32
C GLY A 15 4.50 -14.40 -11.09
N ILE A 16 3.98 -14.89 -9.97
CA ILE A 16 2.57 -14.74 -9.62
C ILE A 16 2.29 -13.29 -9.25
N ARG A 17 1.14 -12.79 -9.71
CA ARG A 17 0.69 -11.45 -9.35
C ARG A 17 0.34 -11.39 -7.87
N ILE A 18 1.01 -10.51 -7.12
CA ILE A 18 0.86 -10.39 -5.66
C ILE A 18 0.19 -9.07 -5.33
N GLY A 19 -0.96 -9.14 -4.68
CA GLY A 19 -1.61 -7.98 -4.07
C GLY A 19 -1.26 -7.88 -2.59
N SER A 20 -1.86 -6.93 -1.91
CA SER A 20 -1.62 -6.69 -0.49
C SER A 20 -2.92 -6.59 0.27
N GLY A 21 -3.02 -7.35 1.37
CA GLY A 21 -4.13 -7.29 2.30
C GLY A 21 -3.67 -7.80 3.65
N SER A 22 -4.13 -7.18 4.73
CA SER A 22 -3.65 -7.50 6.08
C SER A 22 -4.46 -8.60 6.77
N ASP A 23 -5.71 -8.78 6.36
CA ASP A 23 -6.67 -9.66 7.05
C ASP A 23 -6.79 -9.32 8.56
N VAL A 24 -6.53 -8.07 8.92
CA VAL A 24 -6.62 -7.60 10.30
C VAL A 24 -8.05 -7.16 10.60
N LEU A 25 -8.63 -7.69 11.66
CA LEU A 25 -10.02 -7.47 12.03
C LEU A 25 -10.15 -6.66 13.34
N GLY A 26 -11.31 -6.01 13.49
CA GLY A 26 -11.70 -5.33 14.72
C GLY A 26 -10.72 -4.24 15.13
N ALA A 27 -10.34 -4.23 16.42
CA ALA A 27 -9.47 -3.19 16.97
C ALA A 27 -8.07 -3.17 16.35
N HIS A 28 -7.66 -4.26 15.69
CA HIS A 28 -6.33 -4.35 15.09
C HIS A 28 -6.25 -3.68 13.72
N GLN A 29 -7.35 -3.21 13.15
CA GLN A 29 -7.36 -2.55 11.84
C GLN A 29 -6.43 -1.35 11.74
N ARG A 30 -6.15 -0.69 12.86
CA ARG A 30 -5.19 0.43 12.92
C ARG A 30 -3.78 0.04 12.51
N LYS A 31 -3.48 -1.27 12.54
CA LYS A 31 -2.14 -1.82 12.27
C LYS A 31 -1.98 -2.33 10.83
N LYS A 32 -2.96 -2.10 9.96
CA LYS A 32 -2.93 -2.58 8.57
C LYS A 32 -1.65 -2.19 7.83
N ALA A 33 -1.22 -0.95 8.00
CA ALA A 33 -0.07 -0.44 7.28
C ALA A 33 1.25 -1.11 7.69
N PHE A 34 1.30 -1.75 8.85
CA PHE A 34 2.51 -2.48 9.28
C PHE A 34 2.82 -3.67 8.36
N GLU A 35 1.83 -4.21 7.66
CA GLU A 35 2.06 -5.31 6.73
C GLU A 35 3.00 -4.92 5.59
N LEU A 36 3.01 -3.66 5.20
CA LEU A 36 3.93 -3.16 4.18
C LEU A 36 5.38 -3.36 4.62
N GLY A 37 5.67 -3.13 5.89
CA GLY A 37 7.00 -3.36 6.46
C GLY A 37 7.39 -4.84 6.45
N TYR A 38 6.46 -5.74 6.68
CA TYR A 38 6.73 -7.18 6.60
C TYR A 38 7.06 -7.60 5.16
N LYS A 39 6.32 -7.10 4.19
CA LYS A 39 6.58 -7.41 2.79
C LYS A 39 7.93 -6.89 2.31
N SER A 40 8.39 -5.77 2.86
CA SER A 40 9.67 -5.18 2.48
C SER A 40 10.88 -6.05 2.81
N LYS A 41 10.71 -7.06 3.66
CA LYS A 41 11.76 -8.02 3.98
C LYS A 41 11.99 -9.04 2.86
N VAL A 42 11.04 -9.18 1.94
CA VAL A 42 11.09 -10.13 0.83
C VAL A 42 11.11 -9.43 -0.52
N MET A 43 10.47 -8.26 -0.61
CA MET A 43 10.27 -7.53 -1.86
C MET A 43 10.87 -6.13 -1.76
N PRO A 44 11.44 -5.60 -2.86
CA PRO A 44 11.85 -4.19 -2.90
C PRO A 44 10.65 -3.27 -2.61
N ALA A 45 10.94 -2.10 -2.03
CA ALA A 45 9.90 -1.14 -1.64
C ALA A 45 8.96 -0.77 -2.80
N MET A 46 9.50 -0.58 -3.99
CA MET A 46 8.66 -0.26 -5.16
C MET A 46 7.68 -1.39 -5.47
N GLU A 47 8.11 -2.65 -5.38
CA GLU A 47 7.21 -3.79 -5.62
C GLU A 47 6.11 -3.86 -4.57
N VAL A 48 6.43 -3.54 -3.31
CA VAL A 48 5.41 -3.48 -2.24
C VAL A 48 4.38 -2.41 -2.53
N LEU A 49 4.80 -1.23 -2.96
CA LEU A 49 3.89 -0.14 -3.32
C LEU A 49 3.02 -0.51 -4.51
N ILE A 50 3.61 -1.13 -5.54
CA ILE A 50 2.85 -1.60 -6.71
C ILE A 50 1.82 -2.65 -6.30
N ALA A 51 2.20 -3.61 -5.45
CA ALA A 51 1.29 -4.64 -4.95
C ALA A 51 0.10 -4.03 -4.21
N THR A 52 0.34 -2.99 -3.44
CA THR A 52 -0.67 -2.32 -2.61
C THR A 52 -1.61 -1.43 -3.42
N THR A 53 -1.15 -0.90 -4.53
CA THR A 53 -1.89 0.09 -5.33
C THR A 53 -2.34 -0.50 -6.68
N LYS A 54 -1.45 -0.52 -7.64
CA LYS A 54 -1.74 -0.94 -9.02
C LYS A 54 -2.25 -2.38 -9.10
N THR A 55 -1.53 -3.31 -8.50
CA THR A 55 -1.89 -4.73 -8.57
C THR A 55 -3.19 -5.03 -7.83
N ASN A 56 -3.40 -4.40 -6.66
CA ASN A 56 -4.68 -4.54 -5.96
C ASN A 56 -5.85 -4.05 -6.81
N ALA A 57 -5.70 -2.92 -7.49
CA ALA A 57 -6.73 -2.41 -8.39
C ALA A 57 -7.05 -3.39 -9.52
N GLU A 58 -6.03 -4.02 -10.09
CA GLU A 58 -6.19 -5.03 -11.13
C GLU A 58 -6.91 -6.28 -10.60
N ILE A 59 -6.58 -6.72 -9.39
CA ILE A 59 -7.19 -7.90 -8.76
C ILE A 59 -8.70 -7.70 -8.55
N ILE A 60 -9.12 -6.50 -8.15
CA ILE A 60 -10.55 -6.20 -7.95
C ILE A 60 -11.24 -5.68 -9.21
N GLY A 61 -10.54 -5.62 -10.34
CA GLY A 61 -11.13 -5.20 -11.62
C GLY A 61 -11.37 -3.70 -11.78
N MET A 62 -10.69 -2.87 -10.98
CA MET A 62 -10.88 -1.41 -10.99
C MET A 62 -9.66 -0.64 -11.52
N GLN A 63 -8.81 -1.29 -12.27
CA GLN A 63 -7.56 -0.70 -12.78
C GLN A 63 -7.76 0.52 -13.69
N ASN A 64 -8.96 0.68 -14.27
CA ASN A 64 -9.27 1.84 -15.11
C ASN A 64 -9.71 3.06 -14.29
N GLU A 65 -10.01 2.87 -13.01
CA GLU A 65 -10.58 3.90 -12.15
C GLU A 65 -9.64 4.33 -11.03
N LEU A 66 -8.77 3.42 -10.58
CA LEU A 66 -7.87 3.68 -9.45
C LEU A 66 -6.61 2.82 -9.52
N GLY A 67 -5.73 2.98 -8.54
CA GLY A 67 -4.50 2.19 -8.41
C GLY A 67 -3.24 2.90 -8.86
N THR A 68 -3.36 3.87 -9.75
CA THR A 68 -2.23 4.70 -10.22
C THR A 68 -2.66 6.15 -10.32
N VAL A 69 -1.66 7.06 -10.34
CA VAL A 69 -1.90 8.50 -10.48
C VAL A 69 -1.87 8.84 -11.98
N GLU A 70 -3.04 8.84 -12.59
CA GLU A 70 -3.19 9.10 -14.03
C GLU A 70 -4.43 9.94 -14.28
N THR A 71 -4.39 10.74 -15.35
CA THR A 71 -5.53 11.54 -15.79
C THR A 71 -6.74 10.64 -16.06
N GLY A 72 -7.90 11.06 -15.57
CA GLY A 72 -9.16 10.33 -15.75
C GLY A 72 -9.49 9.33 -14.65
N LYS A 73 -8.54 9.07 -13.74
CA LYS A 73 -8.80 8.18 -12.59
C LYS A 73 -9.30 8.95 -11.38
N LEU A 74 -9.93 8.22 -10.45
CA LEU A 74 -10.36 8.79 -9.19
C LEU A 74 -9.17 9.33 -8.42
N ALA A 75 -9.35 10.48 -7.78
CA ALA A 75 -8.32 11.09 -6.95
C ALA A 75 -8.34 10.46 -5.56
N ASP A 76 -7.80 9.24 -5.45
CA ASP A 76 -7.56 8.53 -4.20
C ASP A 76 -6.07 8.60 -3.93
N LEU A 77 -5.65 9.59 -3.14
CA LEU A 77 -4.25 9.98 -3.03
C LEU A 77 -3.83 10.16 -1.58
N LEU A 78 -2.55 9.91 -1.33
CA LEU A 78 -1.90 10.24 -0.07
C LEU A 78 -0.80 11.26 -0.32
N LEU A 79 -0.74 12.30 0.52
CA LEU A 79 0.40 13.20 0.59
C LEU A 79 1.22 12.79 1.82
N VAL A 80 2.45 12.37 1.60
CA VAL A 80 3.30 11.73 2.60
C VAL A 80 4.56 12.57 2.83
N ASP A 81 4.93 12.73 4.11
CA ASP A 81 6.18 13.37 4.50
C ASP A 81 7.32 12.35 4.42
N GLY A 82 8.14 12.44 3.40
CA GLY A 82 9.26 11.54 3.18
C GLY A 82 9.09 10.67 1.93
N ASN A 83 10.05 9.78 1.72
CA ASN A 83 10.06 8.90 0.57
C ASN A 83 9.81 7.43 1.01
N PRO A 84 8.61 6.87 0.71
CA PRO A 84 8.31 5.49 1.06
C PRO A 84 9.26 4.47 0.42
N LEU A 85 9.92 4.83 -0.67
CA LEU A 85 10.91 3.94 -1.31
C LEU A 85 12.16 3.75 -0.46
N ASP A 86 12.49 4.76 0.35
CA ASP A 86 13.62 4.68 1.29
C ASP A 86 13.22 4.01 2.60
N ASP A 87 11.98 4.23 3.04
CA ASP A 87 11.47 3.70 4.30
C ASP A 87 9.95 3.54 4.23
N LEU A 88 9.48 2.31 3.99
CA LEU A 88 8.06 2.01 3.93
C LEU A 88 7.34 2.22 5.26
N SER A 89 8.05 2.22 6.38
CA SER A 89 7.44 2.37 7.71
C SER A 89 6.76 3.73 7.89
N ILE A 90 7.13 4.73 7.09
CA ILE A 90 6.48 6.04 7.17
C ILE A 90 4.97 5.96 6.85
N LEU A 91 4.56 4.97 6.06
CA LEU A 91 3.15 4.76 5.74
C LEU A 91 2.35 4.22 6.92
N ALA A 92 3.02 3.70 7.96
CA ALA A 92 2.40 3.28 9.20
C ALA A 92 2.36 4.40 10.25
N ASP A 93 3.01 5.51 9.99
CA ASP A 93 3.07 6.67 10.89
C ASP A 93 2.07 7.73 10.45
N ARG A 94 0.97 7.85 11.20
CA ARG A 94 -0.09 8.80 10.87
C ARG A 94 0.40 10.25 10.84
N GLY A 95 1.39 10.59 11.65
CA GLY A 95 1.98 11.92 11.68
C GLY A 95 2.72 12.28 10.39
N ARG A 96 3.13 11.28 9.63
CA ARG A 96 3.82 11.47 8.36
C ARG A 96 2.90 11.40 7.14
N ILE A 97 1.64 11.06 7.34
CA ILE A 97 0.63 11.14 6.29
C ILE A 97 -0.07 12.48 6.45
N HIS A 98 0.38 13.45 5.66
CA HIS A 98 -0.07 14.84 5.78
C HIS A 98 -1.48 15.05 5.26
N MET A 99 -1.89 14.30 4.25
CA MET A 99 -3.21 14.47 3.66
C MET A 99 -3.70 13.16 3.06
N VAL A 100 -4.99 12.90 3.21
CA VAL A 100 -5.69 11.79 2.56
C VAL A 100 -6.79 12.38 1.70
N ILE A 101 -6.79 12.04 0.42
CA ILE A 101 -7.78 12.48 -0.55
C ILE A 101 -8.51 11.24 -1.05
N GLN A 102 -9.84 11.27 -1.01
CA GLN A 102 -10.69 10.17 -1.46
C GLN A 102 -11.75 10.71 -2.42
N GLY A 103 -11.72 10.22 -3.65
CA GLY A 103 -12.65 10.68 -4.70
C GLY A 103 -12.56 12.19 -4.94
N GLY A 104 -11.36 12.77 -4.78
CA GLY A 104 -11.15 14.21 -4.92
C GLY A 104 -11.48 15.05 -3.69
N THR A 105 -12.01 14.43 -2.62
CA THR A 105 -12.34 15.12 -1.37
C THR A 105 -11.23 14.91 -0.35
N ILE A 106 -10.80 15.98 0.31
CA ILE A 106 -9.83 15.90 1.40
C ILE A 106 -10.56 15.36 2.63
N VAL A 107 -10.25 14.13 3.04
CA VAL A 107 -10.87 13.49 4.19
C VAL A 107 -10.02 13.56 5.45
N ALA A 108 -8.73 13.87 5.30
CA ALA A 108 -7.84 14.14 6.43
C ALA A 108 -6.77 15.13 5.97
N ASP A 109 -6.50 16.13 6.78
CA ASP A 109 -5.47 17.14 6.52
C ASP A 109 -4.69 17.37 7.82
N ARG A 110 -3.45 16.90 7.85
CA ARG A 110 -2.55 17.01 9.02
C ARG A 110 -1.31 17.82 8.68
N ARG A 111 -1.39 18.65 7.64
CA ARG A 111 -0.25 19.49 7.26
C ARG A 111 0.09 20.47 8.40
N PRO A 112 1.40 20.70 8.64
CA PRO A 112 1.83 21.65 9.68
C PRO A 112 1.42 23.08 9.36
#